data_65371da11e1c1a290a4ac27f1dc8c3e9
#
_entry.id   65371da11e1c1a290a4ac27f1dc8c3e9
#
_cell.length_a   1.000
_cell.length_b   1.000
_cell.length_c   1.000
_cell.angle_alpha   90.00
_cell.angle_beta   90.00
_cell.angle_gamma   90.00
#
_symmetry.space_group_name_H-M   'P 1'
#
loop_
_entity.id
_entity.type
_entity.pdbx_description
1 polymer ?
#
loop_
_entity_poly.entity_id
_entity_poly.type
_entity_poly.pdbx_seq_one_letter_code
_entity_poly.pdbx_strand_id
1 'polypeptide(L)'
;MKKFYVIFLTAFLLVQCSPKNETKEFNNKDILHFDPSVFTVKGNNFGKARGQILYLPLYSNIPHSEKKGDYDLSGFLTIHNTDLSKNLKVTRIYYFNNNGELRKDFLGKDTLILKPLQSKSFFIPYKDKSGTGANFLVEWKTVTPVNIPLVETVMLNLMNSQGVSFLSNGKVIEQMD
;
A
#
# COMPACT_ATOMS: atom_id res chain seq x y z
N MET A 1 -77.82 -15.72 -9.15
CA MET A 1 -77.01 -14.59 -9.35
C MET A 1 -75.54 -15.02 -9.01
N LYS A 2 -74.72 -15.29 -10.02
CA LYS A 2 -73.36 -15.73 -9.85
C LYS A 2 -72.45 -14.50 -10.01
N LYS A 3 -71.70 -14.17 -8.95
CA LYS A 3 -70.71 -13.08 -8.97
C LYS A 3 -69.39 -13.61 -9.55
N PHE A 4 -68.97 -13.09 -10.70
CA PHE A 4 -67.66 -13.30 -11.28
C PHE A 4 -66.66 -12.40 -10.60
N TYR A 5 -65.66 -12.97 -9.94
CA TYR A 5 -64.47 -12.25 -9.50
C TYR A 5 -63.43 -12.31 -10.60
N VAL A 6 -63.15 -11.16 -11.19
CA VAL A 6 -62.01 -10.98 -12.10
C VAL A 6 -60.78 -10.72 -11.26
N ILE A 7 -59.87 -11.70 -11.23
CA ILE A 7 -58.55 -11.54 -10.61
C ILE A 7 -57.62 -10.87 -11.65
N PHE A 8 -57.25 -9.61 -11.40
CA PHE A 8 -56.28 -8.89 -12.17
C PHE A 8 -54.86 -9.29 -11.67
N LEU A 9 -54.21 -10.18 -12.44
CA LEU A 9 -52.84 -10.62 -12.17
C LEU A 9 -51.89 -9.59 -12.79
N THR A 10 -51.44 -8.59 -12.01
CA THR A 10 -50.39 -7.66 -12.45
C THR A 10 -49.01 -8.35 -12.38
N ALA A 11 -48.50 -8.75 -13.56
CA ALA A 11 -47.14 -9.23 -13.71
C ALA A 11 -46.17 -8.07 -13.52
N PHE A 12 -45.49 -8.02 -12.39
CA PHE A 12 -44.42 -7.08 -12.09
C PHE A 12 -43.15 -7.58 -12.78
N LEU A 13 -42.85 -7.06 -13.96
CA LEU A 13 -41.58 -7.28 -14.66
C LEU A 13 -40.46 -6.58 -13.87
N LEU A 14 -39.77 -7.32 -13.02
CA LEU A 14 -38.51 -6.90 -12.43
C LEU A 14 -37.44 -6.89 -13.53
N VAL A 15 -37.21 -5.73 -14.11
CA VAL A 15 -36.01 -5.50 -14.91
C VAL A 15 -34.84 -5.47 -13.97
N GLN A 16 -34.15 -6.61 -13.81
CA GLN A 16 -32.85 -6.67 -13.14
C GLN A 16 -31.81 -6.01 -14.04
N CYS A 17 -31.56 -4.72 -13.81
CA CYS A 17 -30.36 -4.07 -14.30
C CYS A 17 -29.16 -4.59 -13.50
N SER A 18 -28.56 -5.70 -13.93
CA SER A 18 -27.22 -6.08 -13.48
C SER A 18 -26.23 -5.08 -14.07
N PRO A 19 -25.46 -4.33 -13.25
CA PRO A 19 -24.34 -3.58 -13.79
C PRO A 19 -23.35 -4.61 -14.37
N LYS A 20 -23.20 -4.65 -15.68
CA LYS A 20 -22.06 -5.30 -16.32
C LYS A 20 -20.81 -4.53 -15.87
N ASN A 21 -20.13 -5.03 -14.84
CA ASN A 21 -18.76 -4.68 -14.61
C ASN A 21 -17.95 -5.26 -15.77
N GLU A 22 -17.87 -4.53 -16.87
CA GLU A 22 -16.84 -4.74 -17.86
C GLU A 22 -15.52 -4.30 -17.25
N THR A 23 -14.88 -5.18 -16.48
CA THR A 23 -13.44 -5.13 -16.29
C THR A 23 -12.84 -5.32 -17.68
N LYS A 24 -12.49 -4.22 -18.34
CA LYS A 24 -11.64 -4.30 -19.53
C LYS A 24 -10.35 -4.99 -19.07
N GLU A 25 -10.21 -6.28 -19.42
CA GLU A 25 -8.90 -6.92 -19.38
C GLU A 25 -7.99 -6.07 -20.29
N PHE A 26 -7.00 -5.43 -19.67
CA PHE A 26 -5.94 -4.75 -20.42
C PHE A 26 -5.20 -5.83 -21.21
N ASN A 27 -5.49 -5.90 -22.50
CA ASN A 27 -4.77 -6.75 -23.41
C ASN A 27 -3.33 -6.24 -23.48
N ASN A 28 -2.33 -7.12 -23.46
CA ASN A 28 -0.91 -6.74 -23.53
C ASN A 28 -0.56 -5.84 -24.75
N LYS A 29 -1.47 -5.71 -25.72
CA LYS A 29 -1.38 -4.80 -26.86
C LYS A 29 -1.71 -3.34 -26.52
N ASP A 30 -2.35 -3.07 -25.37
CA ASP A 30 -2.78 -1.73 -24.96
C ASP A 30 -1.79 -1.07 -23.99
N ILE A 31 -0.62 -1.67 -23.78
CA ILE A 31 0.44 -1.07 -22.97
C ILE A 31 1.00 0.14 -23.72
N LEU A 32 0.60 1.33 -23.28
CA LEU A 32 1.17 2.57 -23.78
C LEU A 32 2.66 2.63 -23.42
N HIS A 33 3.49 2.91 -24.42
CA HIS A 33 4.91 3.13 -24.17
C HIS A 33 5.07 4.48 -23.46
N PHE A 34 5.58 4.44 -22.22
CA PHE A 34 5.89 5.64 -21.46
C PHE A 34 7.23 6.21 -21.91
N ASP A 35 7.24 7.46 -22.37
CA ASP A 35 8.44 8.22 -22.70
C ASP A 35 8.75 9.23 -21.57
N PRO A 36 9.79 8.99 -20.75
CA PRO A 36 10.16 9.92 -19.69
C PRO A 36 10.62 11.30 -20.20
N SER A 37 11.02 11.41 -21.47
CA SER A 37 11.54 12.66 -22.05
C SER A 37 10.48 13.77 -22.16
N VAL A 38 9.20 13.44 -22.10
CA VAL A 38 8.10 14.42 -22.07
C VAL A 38 8.14 15.29 -20.81
N PHE A 39 8.83 14.85 -19.75
CA PHE A 39 9.03 15.62 -18.53
C PHE A 39 10.37 16.37 -18.60
N THR A 40 10.31 17.68 -18.80
CA THR A 40 11.50 18.51 -18.79
C THR A 40 12.03 18.70 -17.37
N VAL A 41 12.95 17.84 -16.94
CA VAL A 41 13.65 18.00 -15.66
C VAL A 41 14.85 18.92 -15.86
N LYS A 42 14.70 20.20 -15.60
CA LYS A 42 15.85 21.09 -15.44
C LYS A 42 16.59 20.73 -14.17
N GLY A 43 17.82 20.25 -14.34
CA GLY A 43 18.60 19.54 -13.34
C GLY A 43 18.98 20.31 -12.08
N ASN A 44 18.12 20.31 -11.10
CA ASN A 44 18.53 20.47 -9.72
C ASN A 44 18.51 19.09 -9.06
N ASN A 45 19.58 18.75 -8.31
CA ASN A 45 19.62 17.51 -7.51
C ASN A 45 18.65 17.53 -6.32
N PHE A 46 17.69 18.44 -6.34
CA PHE A 46 16.64 18.54 -5.32
C PHE A 46 15.82 17.25 -5.31
N GLY A 47 15.73 16.64 -4.13
CA GLY A 47 15.00 15.41 -3.96
C GLY A 47 15.70 14.14 -4.47
N LYS A 48 17.02 14.21 -4.77
CA LYS A 48 17.83 13.05 -5.12
C LYS A 48 18.80 12.69 -4.01
N ALA A 49 19.01 11.39 -3.82
CA ALA A 49 19.95 10.85 -2.85
C ALA A 49 20.59 9.56 -3.35
N ARG A 50 21.64 9.10 -2.69
CA ARG A 50 22.26 7.80 -2.92
C ARG A 50 21.77 6.73 -1.99
N GLY A 51 21.18 7.08 -0.89
CA GLY A 51 20.59 6.12 0.04
C GLY A 51 19.97 6.79 1.26
N GLN A 52 19.08 6.06 1.90
CA GLN A 52 18.44 6.49 3.14
C GLN A 52 18.06 5.27 3.98
N ILE A 53 18.00 5.49 5.30
CA ILE A 53 17.27 4.62 6.22
C ILE A 53 16.01 5.37 6.65
N LEU A 54 14.87 4.72 6.48
CA LEU A 54 13.57 5.27 6.85
C LEU A 54 12.96 4.46 8.00
N TYR A 55 12.36 5.18 8.94
CA TYR A 55 11.49 4.63 9.98
C TYR A 55 10.03 4.87 9.58
N LEU A 56 9.20 3.81 9.65
CA LEU A 56 7.79 3.89 9.32
C LEU A 56 6.98 3.22 10.42
N PRO A 57 6.10 3.94 11.12
CA PRO A 57 5.16 3.30 12.04
C PRO A 57 4.17 2.43 11.27
N LEU A 58 3.84 1.29 11.84
CA LEU A 58 2.75 0.43 11.38
C LEU A 58 2.08 -0.18 12.61
N TYR A 59 0.98 0.38 13.02
CA TYR A 59 0.22 -0.11 14.16
C TYR A 59 -0.48 -1.42 13.79
N SER A 60 -0.20 -2.51 14.50
CA SER A 60 -0.91 -3.78 14.29
C SER A 60 -2.23 -3.83 15.09
N ASN A 61 -2.36 -2.97 16.07
CA ASN A 61 -3.60 -2.71 16.78
C ASN A 61 -3.62 -1.28 17.33
N ILE A 62 -4.81 -0.78 17.66
CA ILE A 62 -5.02 0.49 18.35
C ILE A 62 -6.03 0.32 19.48
N PRO A 63 -5.78 0.89 20.67
CA PRO A 63 -6.76 0.89 21.74
C PRO A 63 -7.96 1.77 21.36
N HIS A 64 -9.18 1.25 21.51
CA HIS A 64 -10.37 2.03 21.20
C HIS A 64 -11.19 2.43 22.42
N SER A 65 -10.91 1.82 23.57
CA SER A 65 -11.45 2.24 24.86
C SER A 65 -10.64 1.66 26.01
N GLU A 66 -10.71 2.29 27.19
CA GLU A 66 -10.00 1.85 28.40
C GLU A 66 -10.40 0.44 28.86
N LYS A 67 -11.58 -0.05 28.49
CA LYS A 67 -12.16 -1.29 29.05
C LYS A 67 -12.49 -2.38 28.03
N LYS A 68 -12.44 -2.12 26.73
CA LYS A 68 -13.00 -3.04 25.71
C LYS A 68 -11.99 -3.63 24.72
N GLY A 69 -10.70 -3.44 24.95
CA GLY A 69 -9.67 -4.04 24.11
C GLY A 69 -9.26 -3.18 22.92
N ASP A 70 -8.53 -3.79 22.01
CA ASP A 70 -7.90 -3.14 20.90
C ASP A 70 -8.62 -3.45 19.59
N TYR A 71 -8.61 -2.51 18.65
CA TYR A 71 -8.88 -2.79 17.25
C TYR A 71 -7.62 -3.37 16.62
N ASP A 72 -7.69 -4.65 16.23
CA ASP A 72 -6.67 -5.25 15.40
C ASP A 72 -6.69 -4.62 14.01
N LEU A 73 -5.52 -4.41 13.42
CA LEU A 73 -5.34 -3.87 12.09
C LEU A 73 -4.55 -4.86 11.23
N SER A 74 -4.84 -4.91 9.96
CA SER A 74 -3.88 -5.34 8.95
C SER A 74 -3.16 -4.13 8.39
N GLY A 75 -1.99 -4.33 7.82
CA GLY A 75 -1.29 -3.23 7.21
C GLY A 75 -0.35 -3.68 6.10
N PHE A 76 0.15 -2.73 5.35
CA PHE A 76 1.19 -3.00 4.39
C PHE A 76 2.12 -1.80 4.25
N LEU A 77 3.39 -2.11 4.04
CA LEU A 77 4.41 -1.19 3.60
C LEU A 77 4.42 -1.20 2.08
N THR A 78 4.43 -0.03 1.44
CA THR A 78 4.68 0.08 0.01
C THR A 78 5.88 0.98 -0.26
N ILE A 79 6.73 0.53 -1.17
CA ILE A 79 7.90 1.27 -1.64
C ILE A 79 7.67 1.56 -3.12
N HIS A 80 7.69 2.84 -3.49
CA HIS A 80 7.52 3.32 -4.85
C HIS A 80 8.83 3.91 -5.36
N ASN A 81 9.36 3.38 -6.44
CA ASN A 81 10.44 4.04 -7.15
C ASN A 81 9.86 5.22 -7.94
N THR A 82 10.19 6.44 -7.53
CA THR A 82 9.71 7.68 -8.17
C THR A 82 10.64 8.19 -9.28
N ASP A 83 11.75 7.48 -9.55
CA ASP A 83 12.65 7.85 -10.63
C ASP A 83 12.07 7.42 -11.97
N LEU A 84 12.22 8.29 -12.99
CA LEU A 84 11.66 8.06 -14.32
C LEU A 84 12.55 7.17 -15.21
N SER A 85 13.80 6.96 -14.82
CA SER A 85 14.80 6.31 -15.68
C SER A 85 15.72 5.34 -14.95
N LYS A 86 15.83 5.42 -13.61
CA LYS A 86 16.80 4.67 -12.83
C LYS A 86 16.14 3.65 -11.92
N ASN A 87 16.81 2.54 -11.74
CA ASN A 87 16.39 1.52 -10.78
C ASN A 87 16.68 1.96 -9.34
N LEU A 88 15.79 1.64 -8.43
CA LEU A 88 15.97 1.74 -7.00
C LEU A 88 16.40 0.38 -6.44
N LYS A 89 17.42 0.35 -5.59
CA LYS A 89 17.87 -0.86 -4.89
C LYS A 89 17.52 -0.76 -3.40
N VAL A 90 16.60 -1.59 -2.93
CA VAL A 90 16.26 -1.75 -1.51
C VAL A 90 17.09 -2.90 -0.95
N THR A 91 17.78 -2.66 0.16
CA THR A 91 18.76 -3.59 0.74
C THR A 91 18.30 -4.22 2.04
N ARG A 92 17.38 -3.57 2.79
CA ARG A 92 16.81 -4.10 4.03
C ARG A 92 15.37 -3.66 4.19
N ILE A 93 14.55 -4.57 4.70
CA ILE A 93 13.18 -4.30 5.12
C ILE A 93 12.94 -5.12 6.39
N TYR A 94 13.06 -4.47 7.53
CA TYR A 94 12.88 -5.07 8.85
C TYR A 94 11.56 -4.61 9.47
N TYR A 95 10.86 -5.52 10.11
CA TYR A 95 9.64 -5.25 10.86
C TYR A 95 9.87 -5.56 12.34
N PHE A 96 9.56 -4.61 13.21
CA PHE A 96 9.77 -4.68 14.65
C PHE A 96 8.44 -4.56 15.39
N ASN A 97 8.38 -5.17 16.59
CA ASN A 97 7.29 -4.92 17.53
C ASN A 97 7.56 -3.64 18.35
N ASN A 98 6.60 -3.28 19.23
CA ASN A 98 6.73 -2.10 20.10
C ASN A 98 7.81 -2.21 21.18
N ASN A 99 8.40 -3.38 21.41
CA ASN A 99 9.57 -3.55 22.29
C ASN A 99 10.91 -3.38 21.54
N GLY A 100 10.87 -3.09 20.23
CA GLY A 100 12.07 -3.00 19.40
C GLY A 100 12.66 -4.36 19.00
N GLU A 101 11.91 -5.45 19.18
CA GLU A 101 12.34 -6.79 18.79
C GLU A 101 12.03 -7.04 17.32
N LEU A 102 13.03 -7.53 16.58
CA LEU A 102 12.85 -7.88 15.16
C LEU A 102 11.87 -9.07 15.04
N ARG A 103 10.78 -8.83 14.34
CA ARG A 103 9.73 -9.82 14.08
C ARG A 103 9.87 -10.48 12.71
N LYS A 104 10.33 -9.71 11.71
CA LYS A 104 10.48 -10.22 10.36
C LYS A 104 11.55 -9.45 9.58
N ASP A 105 12.38 -10.20 8.87
CA ASP A 105 13.23 -9.74 7.79
C ASP A 105 12.59 -10.18 6.46
N PHE A 106 12.20 -9.21 5.63
CA PHE A 106 11.49 -9.50 4.39
C PHE A 106 12.39 -9.83 3.22
N LEU A 107 13.66 -9.47 3.28
CA LEU A 107 14.61 -9.68 2.20
C LEU A 107 15.69 -10.72 2.54
N GLY A 108 16.00 -10.93 3.82
CA GLY A 108 17.09 -11.80 4.25
C GLY A 108 18.43 -11.36 3.63
N LYS A 109 19.02 -12.21 2.81
CA LYS A 109 20.28 -11.94 2.09
C LYS A 109 20.05 -11.32 0.70
N ASP A 110 18.81 -11.25 0.25
CA ASP A 110 18.47 -10.75 -1.06
C ASP A 110 18.37 -9.21 -1.09
N THR A 111 18.24 -8.67 -2.28
CA THR A 111 17.97 -7.27 -2.51
C THR A 111 16.80 -7.13 -3.48
N LEU A 112 15.96 -6.13 -3.25
CA LEU A 112 14.86 -5.81 -4.13
C LEU A 112 15.29 -4.71 -5.10
N ILE A 113 15.16 -4.96 -6.40
CA ILE A 113 15.36 -3.96 -7.45
C ILE A 113 13.99 -3.55 -7.97
N LEU A 114 13.67 -2.26 -7.86
CA LEU A 114 12.48 -1.67 -8.45
C LEU A 114 12.88 -0.89 -9.70
N LYS A 115 12.27 -1.22 -10.84
CA LYS A 115 12.40 -0.48 -12.09
C LYS A 115 11.81 0.93 -11.95
N PRO A 116 12.07 1.86 -12.89
CA PRO A 116 11.41 3.16 -12.91
C PRO A 116 9.88 3.03 -12.73
N LEU A 117 9.32 3.83 -11.83
CA LEU A 117 7.89 3.88 -11.49
C LEU A 117 7.30 2.57 -10.92
N GLN A 118 8.11 1.55 -10.69
CA GLN A 118 7.66 0.30 -10.09
C GLN A 118 7.47 0.45 -8.59
N SER A 119 6.45 -0.25 -8.07
CA SER A 119 6.17 -0.35 -6.64
C SER A 119 6.16 -1.80 -6.16
N LYS A 120 6.42 -1.98 -4.86
CA LYS A 120 6.30 -3.28 -4.18
C LYS A 120 5.72 -3.11 -2.80
N SER A 121 4.73 -3.94 -2.47
CA SER A 121 4.10 -3.95 -1.14
C SER A 121 4.48 -5.20 -0.33
N PHE A 122 4.51 -5.03 1.00
CA PHE A 122 4.81 -6.05 1.99
C PHE A 122 3.71 -6.06 3.04
N PHE A 123 3.03 -7.18 3.19
CA PHE A 123 1.82 -7.28 3.99
C PHE A 123 2.11 -7.76 5.42
N ILE A 124 1.41 -7.15 6.38
CA ILE A 124 1.29 -7.58 7.77
C ILE A 124 -0.17 -8.00 8.00
N PRO A 125 -0.40 -9.26 8.40
CA PRO A 125 -1.75 -9.80 8.49
C PRO A 125 -2.54 -9.19 9.65
N TYR A 126 -3.85 -9.27 9.54
CA TYR A 126 -4.77 -8.98 10.62
C TYR A 126 -4.46 -9.85 11.85
N LYS A 127 -4.58 -9.27 13.04
CA LYS A 127 -4.22 -9.90 14.33
C LYS A 127 -2.73 -10.16 14.53
N ASP A 128 -1.85 -9.48 13.80
CA ASP A 128 -0.45 -9.41 14.16
C ASP A 128 -0.31 -8.86 15.60
N LYS A 129 0.58 -9.45 16.38
CA LYS A 129 0.75 -9.12 17.82
C LYS A 129 1.95 -8.22 18.10
N SER A 130 2.41 -7.49 17.09
CA SER A 130 3.55 -6.58 17.23
C SER A 130 3.21 -5.29 17.97
N GLY A 131 1.92 -4.92 18.07
CA GLY A 131 1.42 -3.86 18.94
C GLY A 131 1.31 -2.49 18.28
N THR A 132 0.90 -1.50 19.07
CA THR A 132 0.68 -0.11 18.64
C THR A 132 1.96 0.65 18.32
N GLY A 133 3.12 0.17 18.75
CA GLY A 133 4.44 0.74 18.45
C GLY A 133 5.21 -0.02 17.38
N ALA A 134 4.58 -0.98 16.71
CA ALA A 134 5.22 -1.72 15.63
C ALA A 134 5.66 -0.80 14.50
N ASN A 135 6.74 -1.16 13.82
CA ASN A 135 7.35 -0.28 12.83
C ASN A 135 8.20 -1.05 11.83
N PHE A 136 8.46 -0.39 10.70
CA PHE A 136 9.47 -0.83 9.73
C PHE A 136 10.72 0.03 9.79
N LEU A 137 11.88 -0.60 9.53
CA LEU A 137 13.07 0.06 9.02
C LEU A 137 13.31 -0.39 7.59
N VAL A 138 13.46 0.60 6.70
CA VAL A 138 13.73 0.37 5.27
C VAL A 138 15.04 1.04 4.91
N GLU A 139 15.98 0.27 4.38
CA GLU A 139 17.23 0.79 3.80
C GLU A 139 17.21 0.63 2.29
N TRP A 140 17.53 1.70 1.60
CA TRP A 140 17.79 1.68 0.16
C TRP A 140 19.08 2.44 -0.17
N LYS A 141 19.79 2.01 -1.20
CA LYS A 141 21.01 2.66 -1.69
C LYS A 141 21.25 2.39 -3.16
N THR A 142 21.92 3.36 -3.79
CA THR A 142 22.28 3.33 -5.21
C THR A 142 23.70 3.87 -5.42
N VAL A 143 24.32 3.49 -6.51
CA VAL A 143 25.65 4.01 -6.87
C VAL A 143 25.56 5.47 -7.36
N THR A 144 24.52 5.80 -8.10
CA THR A 144 24.25 7.14 -8.62
C THR A 144 23.01 7.73 -7.98
N PRO A 145 22.94 9.04 -7.71
CA PRO A 145 21.75 9.64 -7.13
C PRO A 145 20.50 9.35 -7.96
N VAL A 146 19.42 8.97 -7.27
CA VAL A 146 18.09 8.75 -7.82
C VAL A 146 17.08 9.65 -7.11
N ASN A 147 15.88 9.77 -7.67
CA ASN A 147 14.79 10.42 -6.94
C ASN A 147 14.53 9.67 -5.64
N ILE A 148 14.28 10.43 -4.56
CA ILE A 148 13.92 9.85 -3.27
C ILE A 148 12.63 9.04 -3.43
N PRO A 149 12.62 7.75 -3.08
CA PRO A 149 11.41 6.92 -3.17
C PRO A 149 10.31 7.43 -2.26
N LEU A 150 9.05 7.23 -2.65
CA LEU A 150 7.93 7.32 -1.73
C LEU A 150 7.83 5.99 -0.97
N VAL A 151 7.91 6.06 0.35
CA VAL A 151 7.78 4.89 1.22
C VAL A 151 6.72 5.18 2.27
N GLU A 152 5.68 4.37 2.29
CA GLU A 152 4.51 4.61 3.13
C GLU A 152 3.94 3.31 3.69
N THR A 153 3.20 3.42 4.78
CA THR A 153 2.43 2.34 5.36
C THR A 153 0.96 2.69 5.37
N VAL A 154 0.13 1.72 5.07
CA VAL A 154 -1.33 1.82 5.21
C VAL A 154 -1.77 0.76 6.20
N MET A 155 -2.55 1.17 7.19
CA MET A 155 -3.17 0.32 8.19
C MET A 155 -4.68 0.37 8.02
N LEU A 156 -5.33 -0.78 8.09
CA LEU A 156 -6.77 -0.84 7.87
C LEU A 156 -7.44 -1.92 8.71
N ASN A 157 -8.69 -1.65 9.10
CA ASN A 157 -9.62 -2.63 9.63
C ASN A 157 -10.92 -2.52 8.84
N LEU A 158 -11.33 -3.63 8.20
CA LEU A 158 -12.57 -3.73 7.43
C LEU A 158 -13.59 -4.65 8.13
N MET A 159 -13.32 -5.03 9.37
CA MET A 159 -14.22 -5.88 10.17
C MET A 159 -15.33 -5.02 10.74
N ASN A 160 -16.57 -5.37 10.45
CA ASN A 160 -17.80 -4.64 10.77
C ASN A 160 -18.21 -3.62 9.69
N SER A 161 -19.38 -3.03 9.86
CA SER A 161 -19.98 -2.09 8.90
C SER A 161 -19.26 -0.74 8.76
N GLN A 162 -18.24 -0.49 9.57
CA GLN A 162 -17.43 0.74 9.54
C GLN A 162 -15.96 0.37 9.34
N GLY A 163 -15.41 0.78 8.20
CA GLY A 163 -13.98 0.66 7.91
C GLY A 163 -13.19 1.80 8.53
N VAL A 164 -11.98 1.48 9.02
CA VAL A 164 -11.00 2.46 9.48
C VAL A 164 -9.70 2.24 8.71
N SER A 165 -9.10 3.31 8.23
CA SER A 165 -7.80 3.26 7.58
C SER A 165 -6.94 4.47 7.95
N PHE A 166 -5.63 4.24 8.02
CA PHE A 166 -4.61 5.25 8.29
C PHE A 166 -3.48 5.11 7.29
N LEU A 167 -2.88 6.23 6.93
CA LEU A 167 -1.66 6.28 6.15
C LEU A 167 -0.57 6.95 6.98
N SER A 168 0.65 6.43 6.88
CA SER A 168 1.84 7.05 7.47
C SER A 168 2.99 7.04 6.48
N ASN A 169 3.66 8.17 6.34
CA ASN A 169 4.84 8.33 5.50
C ASN A 169 6.12 8.02 6.30
N GLY A 170 7.12 7.48 5.61
CA GLY A 170 8.43 7.22 6.18
C GLY A 170 9.14 8.50 6.60
N LYS A 171 9.74 8.46 7.80
CA LYS A 171 10.67 9.49 8.28
C LYS A 171 12.09 9.04 7.99
N VAL A 172 12.85 9.85 7.27
CA VAL A 172 14.29 9.62 7.10
C VAL A 172 14.97 9.80 8.44
N ILE A 173 15.68 8.78 8.89
CA ILE A 173 16.48 8.81 10.13
C ILE A 173 17.97 8.82 9.84
N GLU A 174 18.38 8.43 8.64
CA GLU A 174 19.74 8.53 8.16
C GLU A 174 19.78 8.79 6.66
N GLN A 175 20.66 9.68 6.22
CA GLN A 175 20.88 10.05 4.84
C GLN A 175 22.29 9.59 4.42
N MET A 176 22.38 8.97 3.23
CA MET A 176 23.64 8.56 2.60
C MET A 176 23.87 9.41 1.35
N ASP A 177 24.95 10.14 1.30
CA ASP A 177 25.35 11.01 0.18
C ASP A 177 26.28 10.29 -0.81
#